data_52fc0b5e996993b97de8d21b803a6780
#
_entry.id   52fc0b5e996993b97de8d21b803a6780
#
_cell.length_a   1.000
_cell.length_b   1.000
_cell.length_c   1.000
_cell.angle_alpha   90.00
_cell.angle_beta   90.00
_cell.angle_gamma   90.00
#
_symmetry.space_group_name_H-M   'P 1'
#
loop_
_entity.id
_entity.type
_entity.pdbx_description
1 polymer ?
#
loop_
_entity_poly.entity_id
_entity_poly.type
_entity_poly.pdbx_seq_one_letter_code
_entity_poly.pdbx_strand_id
1 'polypeptide(L)'
;MRMIRKRLLSVILVICFCLPLPACGGSAYGVKPTKTLVQQQYSLAFRNNDPNVYYVVAAIQVLAAQGKVDELSMKWFGSRIINFDKNSSALDNLLVPENKTFIIGVDVNSFPFVYSSNGTLWGFDIELAILVTELLGWTLKEQVIEKEKVYDELASGNIDCAWGGIALDEKEIVKEIYTQVGPYVSNDIVIATRDSSMINGSFRGKTLAMPSTTEAMAALNSDPRLAGRLGNVIRLVGGTIECFSYLYSGRCDAILTDSTAVMYYNCH
;
A
#
# COMPACT_ATOMS: atom_id res chain seq x y z
N MET A 1 10.61 22.89 -65.99
CA MET A 1 9.39 23.23 -65.20
C MET A 1 9.25 22.18 -64.09
N ARG A 2 9.83 22.43 -62.90
CA ARG A 2 9.82 21.56 -61.73
C ARG A 2 8.91 22.14 -60.67
N MET A 3 7.81 21.47 -60.38
CA MET A 3 6.87 21.87 -59.35
C MET A 3 7.42 21.43 -57.97
N ILE A 4 7.63 22.39 -57.09
CA ILE A 4 8.04 22.19 -55.70
C ILE A 4 6.76 21.97 -54.88
N ARG A 5 6.54 20.75 -54.37
CA ARG A 5 5.49 20.45 -53.41
C ARG A 5 5.92 20.91 -52.02
N LYS A 6 5.28 21.95 -51.52
CA LYS A 6 5.37 22.40 -50.13
C LYS A 6 4.65 21.37 -49.23
N ARG A 7 5.37 20.68 -48.34
CA ARG A 7 4.78 19.91 -47.28
C ARG A 7 4.46 20.86 -46.11
N LEU A 8 3.16 21.01 -45.80
CA LEU A 8 2.71 21.60 -44.53
C LEU A 8 3.01 20.64 -43.40
N LEU A 9 3.92 21.03 -42.49
CA LEU A 9 4.06 20.40 -41.18
C LEU A 9 2.95 20.93 -40.28
N SER A 10 1.99 20.06 -39.95
CA SER A 10 0.95 20.34 -38.94
C SER A 10 1.58 20.14 -37.57
N VAL A 11 1.89 21.23 -36.87
CA VAL A 11 2.33 21.19 -35.46
C VAL A 11 1.11 21.00 -34.61
N ILE A 12 0.90 19.80 -34.09
CA ILE A 12 -0.13 19.53 -33.08
C ILE A 12 0.41 20.05 -31.75
N LEU A 13 -0.12 21.19 -31.33
CA LEU A 13 0.11 21.77 -30.01
C LEU A 13 -0.67 20.94 -28.98
N VAL A 14 0.01 20.01 -28.29
CA VAL A 14 -0.56 19.32 -27.14
C VAL A 14 -0.60 20.31 -25.98
N ILE A 15 -1.76 20.92 -25.76
CA ILE A 15 -2.01 21.71 -24.55
C ILE A 15 -2.15 20.74 -23.39
N CYS A 16 -1.08 20.57 -22.61
CA CYS A 16 -1.10 19.87 -21.34
C CYS A 16 -1.92 20.71 -20.35
N PHE A 17 -3.18 20.34 -20.15
CA PHE A 17 -4.01 20.92 -19.09
C PHE A 17 -3.47 20.42 -17.76
N CYS A 18 -2.56 21.17 -17.16
CA CYS A 18 -2.22 21.04 -15.75
C CYS A 18 -3.43 21.50 -14.93
N LEU A 19 -4.36 20.58 -14.66
CA LEU A 19 -5.35 20.81 -13.60
C LEU A 19 -4.57 20.90 -12.27
N PRO A 20 -4.76 21.95 -11.48
CA PRO A 20 -4.19 22.00 -10.15
C PRO A 20 -4.81 20.85 -9.34
N LEU A 21 -3.96 19.95 -8.84
CA LEU A 21 -4.37 18.97 -7.84
C LEU A 21 -4.98 19.75 -6.66
N PRO A 22 -6.18 19.39 -6.20
CA PRO A 22 -6.73 20.03 -5.02
C PRO A 22 -5.77 19.79 -3.85
N ALA A 23 -5.25 20.87 -3.28
CA ALA A 23 -4.55 20.78 -2.01
C ALA A 23 -5.48 20.08 -1.02
N CYS A 24 -5.02 19.02 -0.35
CA CYS A 24 -5.73 18.31 0.71
C CYS A 24 -6.10 19.30 1.83
N GLY A 25 -7.17 20.06 1.64
CA GLY A 25 -7.81 20.84 2.68
C GLY A 25 -8.60 19.88 3.55
N GLY A 26 -8.18 19.68 4.81
CA GLY A 26 -8.86 18.78 5.74
C GLY A 26 -10.36 19.06 5.76
N SER A 27 -11.13 18.19 5.11
CA SER A 27 -12.59 18.28 5.07
C SER A 27 -13.13 18.13 6.48
N ALA A 28 -14.01 19.07 6.91
CA ALA A 28 -14.75 18.97 8.17
C ALA A 28 -15.61 17.70 8.27
N TYR A 29 -15.71 16.94 7.19
CA TYR A 29 -16.46 15.69 7.03
C TYR A 29 -15.57 14.47 6.76
N GLY A 30 -14.26 14.58 6.94
CA GLY A 30 -13.32 13.48 6.71
C GLY A 30 -13.52 12.30 7.68
N VAL A 31 -13.09 11.13 7.25
CA VAL A 31 -13.04 9.95 8.10
C VAL A 31 -11.92 10.12 9.12
N LYS A 32 -12.20 9.84 10.40
CA LYS A 32 -11.20 9.99 11.48
C LYS A 32 -11.01 8.67 12.21
N PRO A 33 -9.75 8.25 12.42
CA PRO A 33 -9.47 7.12 13.30
C PRO A 33 -9.82 7.53 14.74
N THR A 34 -10.47 6.61 15.47
CA THR A 34 -10.91 6.83 16.85
C THR A 34 -10.23 5.90 17.83
N LYS A 35 -9.79 4.74 17.37
CA LYS A 35 -9.16 3.72 18.19
C LYS A 35 -8.25 2.84 17.36
N THR A 36 -7.00 2.69 17.78
CA THR A 36 -6.08 1.66 17.28
C THR A 36 -6.35 0.34 18.00
N LEU A 37 -6.52 -0.72 17.24
CA LEU A 37 -6.71 -2.08 17.75
C LEU A 37 -5.41 -2.88 17.67
N VAL A 38 -4.69 -2.76 16.55
CA VAL A 38 -3.42 -3.45 16.32
C VAL A 38 -2.44 -2.45 15.74
N GLN A 39 -1.24 -2.41 16.30
CA GLN A 39 -0.10 -1.71 15.69
C GLN A 39 0.62 -2.69 14.78
N GLN A 40 0.87 -2.29 13.55
CA GLN A 40 1.61 -3.10 12.58
C GLN A 40 2.44 -2.23 11.65
N GLN A 41 3.46 -2.86 11.08
CA GLN A 41 4.38 -2.21 10.16
C GLN A 41 4.60 -3.09 8.94
N TYR A 42 4.72 -2.48 7.79
CA TYR A 42 5.01 -3.18 6.55
C TYR A 42 6.49 -3.12 6.21
N SER A 43 7.00 -4.24 5.74
CA SER A 43 8.38 -4.44 5.33
C SER A 43 8.43 -5.31 4.08
N LEU A 44 9.55 -5.29 3.38
CA LEU A 44 9.82 -6.28 2.35
C LEU A 44 10.48 -7.50 2.98
N ALA A 45 10.20 -8.69 2.44
CA ALA A 45 10.90 -9.92 2.84
C ALA A 45 11.50 -10.62 1.62
N PHE A 46 12.73 -11.09 1.80
CA PHE A 46 13.48 -11.87 0.83
C PHE A 46 13.91 -13.20 1.45
N ARG A 47 14.25 -14.18 0.63
CA ARG A 47 14.96 -15.36 1.13
C ARG A 47 16.23 -14.94 1.88
N ASN A 48 16.60 -15.72 2.87
CA ASN A 48 17.85 -15.46 3.55
C ASN A 48 19.04 -15.57 2.57
N ASN A 49 19.97 -14.63 2.65
CA ASN A 49 21.12 -14.50 1.75
C ASN A 49 20.77 -14.30 0.26
N ASP A 50 19.58 -13.83 -0.07
CA ASP A 50 19.20 -13.52 -1.45
C ASP A 50 19.94 -12.26 -1.94
N PRO A 51 20.74 -12.33 -3.03
CA PRO A 51 21.48 -11.17 -3.52
C PRO A 51 20.56 -10.05 -4.06
N ASN A 52 19.31 -10.35 -4.39
CA ASN A 52 18.35 -9.34 -4.86
C ASN A 52 18.10 -8.23 -3.82
N VAL A 53 18.28 -8.53 -2.53
CA VAL A 53 18.18 -7.52 -1.45
C VAL A 53 19.05 -6.30 -1.74
N TYR A 54 20.31 -6.53 -2.12
CA TYR A 54 21.25 -5.43 -2.36
C TYR A 54 20.82 -4.52 -3.50
N TYR A 55 20.35 -5.08 -4.60
CA TYR A 55 19.92 -4.33 -5.78
C TYR A 55 18.63 -3.57 -5.53
N VAL A 56 17.63 -4.23 -4.93
CA VAL A 56 16.34 -3.63 -4.64
C VAL A 56 16.47 -2.50 -3.62
N VAL A 57 17.22 -2.72 -2.53
CA VAL A 57 17.47 -1.70 -1.50
C VAL A 57 18.21 -0.50 -2.12
N ALA A 58 19.26 -0.74 -2.91
CA ALA A 58 20.01 0.34 -3.56
C ALA A 58 19.13 1.14 -4.53
N ALA A 59 18.28 0.47 -5.31
CA ALA A 59 17.34 1.15 -6.21
C ALA A 59 16.32 2.01 -5.45
N ILE A 60 15.75 1.48 -4.35
CA ILE A 60 14.84 2.25 -3.50
C ILE A 60 15.55 3.49 -2.90
N GLN A 61 16.80 3.34 -2.42
CA GLN A 61 17.57 4.45 -1.87
C GLN A 61 17.85 5.54 -2.90
N VAL A 62 18.15 5.18 -4.14
CA VAL A 62 18.31 6.12 -5.26
C VAL A 62 16.99 6.84 -5.55
N LEU A 63 15.90 6.11 -5.68
CA LEU A 63 14.56 6.69 -5.91
C LEU A 63 14.13 7.60 -4.75
N ALA A 64 14.43 7.23 -3.51
CA ALA A 64 14.17 8.06 -2.34
C ALA A 64 15.02 9.35 -2.36
N ALA A 65 16.30 9.27 -2.75
CA ALA A 65 17.16 10.43 -2.91
C ALA A 65 16.69 11.37 -4.04
N GLN A 66 16.11 10.82 -5.10
CA GLN A 66 15.49 11.58 -6.20
C GLN A 66 14.11 12.17 -5.84
N GLY A 67 13.56 11.86 -4.65
CA GLY A 67 12.24 12.31 -4.21
C GLY A 67 11.06 11.52 -4.79
N LYS A 68 11.31 10.45 -5.57
CA LYS A 68 10.25 9.64 -6.19
C LYS A 68 9.38 8.91 -5.18
N VAL A 69 9.97 8.42 -4.09
CA VAL A 69 9.25 7.81 -2.99
C VAL A 69 8.33 8.83 -2.29
N ASP A 70 8.83 10.06 -2.07
CA ASP A 70 8.05 11.15 -1.49
C ASP A 70 6.88 11.56 -2.41
N GLU A 71 7.10 11.61 -3.74
CA GLU A 71 6.06 11.88 -4.75
C GLU A 71 4.94 10.83 -4.70
N LEU A 72 5.30 9.53 -4.66
CA LEU A 72 4.34 8.45 -4.52
C LEU A 72 3.59 8.51 -3.19
N SER A 73 4.30 8.75 -2.08
CA SER A 73 3.68 8.88 -0.77
C SER A 73 2.65 10.02 -0.73
N MET A 74 2.99 11.18 -1.32
CA MET A 74 2.05 12.29 -1.46
C MET A 74 0.85 11.95 -2.35
N LYS A 75 1.08 11.24 -3.47
CA LYS A 75 0.02 10.79 -4.37
C LYS A 75 -0.99 9.89 -3.67
N TRP A 76 -0.51 8.88 -2.94
CA TRP A 76 -1.38 7.84 -2.36
C TRP A 76 -1.95 8.21 -1.00
N PHE A 77 -1.21 8.97 -0.18
CA PHE A 77 -1.58 9.22 1.22
C PHE A 77 -1.76 10.71 1.56
N GLY A 78 -1.49 11.61 0.62
CA GLY A 78 -1.49 13.05 0.86
C GLY A 78 -0.43 13.52 1.87
N SER A 79 0.51 12.63 2.22
CA SER A 79 1.53 12.86 3.24
C SER A 79 2.74 11.98 3.00
N ARG A 80 3.92 12.42 3.49
CA ARG A 80 5.18 11.68 3.38
C ARG A 80 5.31 10.72 4.56
N ILE A 81 4.68 9.56 4.45
CA ILE A 81 4.66 8.54 5.52
C ILE A 81 5.59 7.37 5.26
N ILE A 82 6.15 7.29 4.05
CA ILE A 82 7.03 6.20 3.64
C ILE A 82 8.47 6.57 4.00
N ASN A 83 9.15 5.66 4.67
CA ASN A 83 10.48 5.90 5.19
C ASN A 83 11.48 4.88 4.61
N PHE A 84 12.34 5.36 3.72
CA PHE A 84 13.52 4.65 3.24
C PHE A 84 14.74 5.56 3.32
N ASP A 85 15.90 4.97 3.57
CA ASP A 85 17.18 5.68 3.50
C ASP A 85 17.40 6.29 2.12
N LYS A 86 18.07 7.46 2.08
CA LYS A 86 18.35 8.20 0.85
C LYS A 86 19.84 8.11 0.50
N ASN A 87 20.15 7.51 -0.64
CA ASN A 87 21.51 7.44 -1.15
C ASN A 87 21.50 7.46 -2.68
N SER A 88 21.88 8.59 -3.29
CA SER A 88 21.85 8.79 -4.74
C SER A 88 22.90 7.96 -5.49
N SER A 89 23.93 7.47 -4.81
CA SER A 89 25.03 6.67 -5.37
C SER A 89 25.00 5.20 -4.95
N ALA A 90 23.88 4.73 -4.42
CA ALA A 90 23.77 3.35 -3.91
C ALA A 90 24.00 2.28 -4.99
N LEU A 91 23.74 2.59 -6.26
CA LEU A 91 23.93 1.68 -7.40
C LEU A 91 25.30 1.77 -8.06
N ASP A 92 26.12 2.81 -7.79
CA ASP A 92 27.34 3.14 -8.58
C ASP A 92 28.36 2.00 -8.63
N ASN A 93 28.46 1.17 -7.60
CA ASN A 93 29.42 0.08 -7.49
C ASN A 93 28.76 -1.32 -7.54
N LEU A 94 27.51 -1.42 -7.91
CA LEU A 94 26.79 -2.67 -8.02
C LEU A 94 26.74 -3.14 -9.47
N LEU A 95 27.15 -4.38 -9.71
CA LEU A 95 26.96 -5.04 -11.01
C LEU A 95 25.56 -5.63 -11.04
N VAL A 96 24.59 -4.83 -11.50
CA VAL A 96 23.20 -5.24 -11.59
C VAL A 96 23.04 -6.30 -12.70
N PRO A 97 22.46 -7.49 -12.43
CA PRO A 97 22.19 -8.49 -13.45
C PRO A 97 21.25 -7.93 -14.52
N GLU A 98 21.54 -8.17 -15.79
CA GLU A 98 20.68 -7.78 -16.91
C GLU A 98 19.54 -8.78 -17.15
N ASN A 99 18.46 -8.31 -17.77
CA ASN A 99 17.34 -9.14 -18.28
C ASN A 99 16.71 -10.08 -17.23
N LYS A 100 16.69 -9.66 -15.96
CA LYS A 100 16.09 -10.43 -14.87
C LYS A 100 14.58 -10.23 -14.84
N THR A 101 13.84 -11.33 -14.65
CA THR A 101 12.45 -11.27 -14.17
C THR A 101 12.46 -11.27 -12.66
N PHE A 102 11.85 -10.26 -12.03
CA PHE A 102 11.74 -10.13 -10.59
C PHE A 102 10.28 -10.35 -10.18
N ILE A 103 10.03 -11.37 -9.37
CA ILE A 103 8.68 -11.82 -9.00
C ILE A 103 8.38 -11.34 -7.58
N ILE A 104 7.40 -10.45 -7.44
CA ILE A 104 6.92 -10.02 -6.13
C ILE A 104 5.64 -10.77 -5.73
N GLY A 105 5.59 -11.25 -4.48
CA GLY A 105 4.39 -11.79 -3.87
C GLY A 105 3.59 -10.67 -3.19
N VAL A 106 2.29 -10.57 -3.49
CA VAL A 106 1.42 -9.47 -3.04
C VAL A 106 0.11 -9.99 -2.46
N ASP A 107 -0.40 -9.29 -1.43
CA ASP A 107 -1.75 -9.51 -0.89
C ASP A 107 -2.71 -8.44 -1.43
N VAL A 108 -3.70 -8.86 -2.21
CA VAL A 108 -4.70 -7.95 -2.82
C VAL A 108 -5.68 -7.34 -1.81
N ASN A 109 -5.66 -7.77 -0.56
CA ASN A 109 -6.51 -7.22 0.50
C ASN A 109 -5.85 -6.05 1.24
N SER A 110 -4.69 -5.59 0.82
CA SER A 110 -3.88 -4.57 1.49
C SER A 110 -4.07 -3.16 0.90
N PHE A 111 -5.32 -2.78 0.59
CA PHE A 111 -5.62 -1.42 0.09
C PHE A 111 -5.13 -0.35 1.09
N PRO A 112 -4.45 0.73 0.64
CA PRO A 112 -4.16 1.15 -0.73
C PRO A 112 -2.77 0.72 -1.25
N PHE A 113 -2.05 -0.18 -0.57
CA PHE A 113 -0.74 -0.66 -1.00
C PHE A 113 -0.86 -1.61 -2.20
N VAL A 114 -1.78 -2.56 -2.13
CA VAL A 114 -2.14 -3.47 -3.22
C VAL A 114 -3.64 -3.72 -3.22
N TYR A 115 -4.25 -3.66 -4.38
CA TYR A 115 -5.63 -4.10 -4.62
C TYR A 115 -5.83 -4.48 -6.08
N SER A 116 -6.87 -5.26 -6.36
CA SER A 116 -7.23 -5.64 -7.72
C SER A 116 -8.43 -4.84 -8.20
N SER A 117 -8.36 -4.32 -9.42
CA SER A 117 -9.48 -3.71 -10.11
C SER A 117 -9.50 -4.20 -11.56
N ASN A 118 -10.61 -4.85 -11.95
CA ASN A 118 -10.79 -5.43 -13.27
C ASN A 118 -9.65 -6.39 -13.70
N GLY A 119 -9.12 -7.16 -12.72
CA GLY A 119 -8.04 -8.12 -12.97
C GLY A 119 -6.63 -7.50 -13.07
N THR A 120 -6.51 -6.18 -12.91
CA THR A 120 -5.23 -5.47 -12.86
C THR A 120 -4.90 -5.11 -11.42
N LEU A 121 -3.63 -5.28 -11.05
CA LEU A 121 -3.13 -4.89 -9.74
C LEU A 121 -2.74 -3.41 -9.72
N TRP A 122 -3.11 -2.74 -8.65
CA TRP A 122 -2.86 -1.33 -8.41
C TRP A 122 -2.41 -1.13 -6.97
N GLY A 123 -1.80 0.00 -6.69
CA GLY A 123 -1.45 0.41 -5.33
C GLY A 123 -0.09 1.05 -5.23
N PHE A 124 0.19 1.58 -4.04
CA PHE A 124 1.47 2.23 -3.75
C PHE A 124 2.66 1.28 -3.98
N ASP A 125 2.57 0.04 -3.46
CA ASP A 125 3.67 -0.94 -3.56
C ASP A 125 3.87 -1.42 -5.00
N ILE A 126 2.81 -1.55 -5.78
CA ILE A 126 2.90 -1.91 -7.21
C ILE A 126 3.65 -0.80 -7.97
N GLU A 127 3.27 0.47 -7.78
CA GLU A 127 3.95 1.58 -8.46
C GLU A 127 5.41 1.72 -8.03
N LEU A 128 5.72 1.52 -6.75
CA LEU A 128 7.10 1.55 -6.28
C LEU A 128 7.93 0.39 -6.85
N ALA A 129 7.36 -0.81 -6.92
CA ALA A 129 8.02 -1.97 -7.53
C ALA A 129 8.29 -1.78 -9.02
N ILE A 130 7.36 -1.14 -9.76
CA ILE A 130 7.56 -0.75 -11.16
C ILE A 130 8.77 0.19 -11.28
N LEU A 131 8.82 1.27 -10.49
CA LEU A 131 9.94 2.22 -10.52
C LEU A 131 11.28 1.56 -10.20
N VAL A 132 11.30 0.64 -9.23
CA VAL A 132 12.51 -0.11 -8.84
C VAL A 132 12.98 -1.00 -9.98
N THR A 133 12.08 -1.77 -10.58
CA THR A 133 12.45 -2.69 -11.66
C THR A 133 12.83 -1.96 -12.95
N GLU A 134 12.17 -0.84 -13.27
CA GLU A 134 12.56 0.04 -14.37
C GLU A 134 13.99 0.59 -14.17
N LEU A 135 14.31 1.08 -12.96
CA LEU A 135 15.65 1.59 -12.63
C LEU A 135 16.73 0.50 -12.73
N LEU A 136 16.40 -0.75 -12.38
CA LEU A 136 17.32 -1.89 -12.47
C LEU A 136 17.39 -2.52 -13.87
N GLY A 137 16.52 -2.14 -14.81
CA GLY A 137 16.41 -2.78 -16.12
C GLY A 137 15.82 -4.19 -16.05
N TRP A 138 15.00 -4.47 -15.05
CA TRP A 138 14.36 -5.77 -14.82
C TRP A 138 12.90 -5.78 -15.31
N THR A 139 12.36 -6.99 -15.49
CA THR A 139 10.93 -7.20 -15.78
C THR A 139 10.21 -7.54 -14.50
N LEU A 140 9.23 -6.73 -14.09
CA LEU A 140 8.36 -7.02 -12.95
C LEU A 140 7.35 -8.11 -13.29
N LYS A 141 7.13 -9.03 -12.36
CA LYS A 141 6.01 -9.95 -12.36
C LYS A 141 5.38 -9.96 -10.96
N GLU A 142 4.07 -9.73 -10.91
CA GLU A 142 3.32 -9.81 -9.67
C GLU A 142 2.66 -11.18 -9.54
N GLN A 143 2.73 -11.75 -8.33
CA GLN A 143 2.06 -12.99 -7.98
C GLN A 143 1.19 -12.76 -6.74
N VAL A 144 -0.13 -12.95 -6.90
CA VAL A 144 -1.04 -12.91 -5.77
C VAL A 144 -0.81 -14.12 -4.88
N ILE A 145 -0.57 -13.89 -3.61
CA ILE A 145 -0.32 -14.93 -2.60
C ILE A 145 -1.24 -14.76 -1.40
N GLU A 146 -1.47 -15.84 -0.67
CA GLU A 146 -2.05 -15.79 0.66
C GLU A 146 -0.98 -15.34 1.67
N LYS A 147 -1.29 -14.40 2.54
CA LYS A 147 -0.35 -13.84 3.52
C LYS A 147 0.30 -14.93 4.40
N GLU A 148 -0.47 -15.93 4.76
CA GLU A 148 -0.03 -17.06 5.57
C GLU A 148 0.99 -17.96 4.86
N LYS A 149 1.10 -17.87 3.52
CA LYS A 149 2.03 -18.67 2.70
C LYS A 149 3.29 -17.92 2.29
N VAL A 150 3.50 -16.69 2.76
CA VAL A 150 4.66 -15.86 2.40
C VAL A 150 5.98 -16.62 2.52
N TYR A 151 6.17 -17.34 3.63
CA TYR A 151 7.42 -18.08 3.89
C TYR A 151 7.61 -19.27 2.95
N ASP A 152 6.54 -20.00 2.66
CA ASP A 152 6.57 -21.14 1.73
C ASP A 152 6.86 -20.68 0.31
N GLU A 153 6.23 -19.57 -0.12
CA GLU A 153 6.44 -18.98 -1.45
C GLU A 153 7.86 -18.44 -1.63
N LEU A 154 8.42 -17.79 -0.59
CA LEU A 154 9.83 -17.36 -0.59
C LEU A 154 10.77 -18.57 -0.60
N ALA A 155 10.57 -19.55 0.27
CA ALA A 155 11.45 -20.72 0.41
C ALA A 155 11.47 -21.59 -0.85
N SER A 156 10.32 -21.77 -1.52
CA SER A 156 10.21 -22.53 -2.76
C SER A 156 10.76 -21.79 -3.98
N GLY A 157 11.01 -20.47 -3.87
CA GLY A 157 11.46 -19.64 -4.99
C GLY A 157 10.35 -19.26 -5.97
N ASN A 158 9.09 -19.43 -5.60
CA ASN A 158 7.95 -19.00 -6.41
C ASN A 158 7.88 -17.47 -6.52
N ILE A 159 8.36 -16.78 -5.48
CA ILE A 159 8.55 -15.32 -5.46
C ILE A 159 9.98 -14.98 -5.08
N ASP A 160 10.49 -13.86 -5.58
CA ASP A 160 11.79 -13.31 -5.19
C ASP A 160 11.70 -12.44 -3.93
N CYS A 161 10.58 -11.74 -3.78
CA CYS A 161 10.33 -10.84 -2.66
C CYS A 161 8.84 -10.87 -2.27
N ALA A 162 8.54 -10.95 -1.00
CA ALA A 162 7.21 -10.60 -0.49
C ALA A 162 7.17 -9.07 -0.34
N TRP A 163 6.38 -8.43 -1.20
CA TRP A 163 6.28 -6.98 -1.27
C TRP A 163 4.88 -6.57 -1.69
N GLY A 164 4.08 -6.14 -0.77
CA GLY A 164 2.71 -5.73 -1.07
C GLY A 164 1.81 -5.77 0.15
N GLY A 165 1.99 -4.81 1.06
CA GLY A 165 1.15 -4.66 2.22
C GLY A 165 1.23 -5.82 3.21
N ILE A 166 2.40 -6.44 3.36
CA ILE A 166 2.59 -7.60 4.22
C ILE A 166 3.24 -7.17 5.54
N ALA A 167 2.51 -7.32 6.63
CA ALA A 167 3.06 -7.25 7.98
C ALA A 167 3.72 -8.60 8.32
N LEU A 168 5.01 -8.56 8.60
CA LEU A 168 5.79 -9.75 8.94
C LEU A 168 5.64 -10.10 10.42
N ASP A 169 5.60 -11.39 10.73
CA ASP A 169 5.57 -11.85 12.11
C ASP A 169 6.98 -11.73 12.74
N GLU A 170 7.11 -10.94 13.82
CA GLU A 170 8.36 -10.78 14.53
C GLU A 170 8.97 -12.11 15.00
N LYS A 171 8.14 -13.10 15.32
CA LYS A 171 8.62 -14.43 15.74
C LYS A 171 9.30 -15.18 14.61
N GLU A 172 8.86 -14.99 13.38
CA GLU A 172 9.47 -15.60 12.20
C GLU A 172 10.74 -14.85 11.77
N ILE A 173 10.84 -13.53 12.03
CA ILE A 173 12.06 -12.74 11.84
C ILE A 173 13.18 -13.28 12.73
N VAL A 174 12.89 -13.53 14.00
CA VAL A 174 13.86 -14.05 14.98
C VAL A 174 14.41 -15.43 14.60
N LYS A 175 13.68 -16.21 13.81
CA LYS A 175 14.14 -17.53 13.33
C LYS A 175 15.11 -17.44 12.15
N GLU A 176 15.42 -16.25 11.66
CA GLU A 176 16.29 -16.03 10.49
C GLU A 176 15.84 -16.80 9.24
N ILE A 177 14.51 -16.98 9.07
CA ILE A 177 13.97 -17.71 7.94
C ILE A 177 14.07 -16.87 6.66
N TYR A 178 14.06 -15.53 6.81
CA TYR A 178 14.13 -14.58 5.71
C TYR A 178 14.87 -13.30 6.11
N THR A 179 15.29 -12.52 5.11
CA THR A 179 15.86 -11.18 5.30
C THR A 179 14.77 -10.14 5.17
N GLN A 180 14.58 -9.34 6.23
CA GLN A 180 13.65 -8.22 6.24
C GLN A 180 14.33 -6.93 5.80
N VAL A 181 13.63 -6.11 5.00
CA VAL A 181 14.00 -4.74 4.63
C VAL A 181 12.90 -3.78 5.08
N GLY A 182 13.23 -2.86 5.92
CA GLY A 182 12.31 -1.93 6.56
C GLY A 182 12.25 -2.11 8.08
N PRO A 183 11.16 -1.70 8.76
CA PRO A 183 9.86 -1.31 8.19
C PRO A 183 9.90 0.01 7.43
N TYR A 184 9.10 0.12 6.37
CA TYR A 184 9.03 1.34 5.58
C TYR A 184 7.78 2.19 5.87
N VAL A 185 6.77 1.62 6.52
CA VAL A 185 5.54 2.33 6.90
C VAL A 185 4.86 1.66 8.11
N SER A 186 4.24 2.48 8.96
CA SER A 186 3.27 2.02 9.96
C SER A 186 1.87 2.02 9.34
N ASN A 187 1.14 0.92 9.51
CA ASN A 187 -0.21 0.73 8.99
C ASN A 187 -1.11 0.07 10.01
N ASP A 188 -1.47 0.81 11.05
CA ASP A 188 -2.26 0.31 12.17
C ASP A 188 -3.67 -0.09 11.74
N ILE A 189 -4.21 -1.15 12.32
CA ILE A 189 -5.63 -1.49 12.21
C ILE A 189 -6.40 -0.63 13.21
N VAL A 190 -7.31 0.17 12.69
CA VAL A 190 -8.04 1.18 13.45
C VAL A 190 -9.56 1.04 13.27
N ILE A 191 -10.30 1.56 14.23
CA ILE A 191 -11.70 1.91 14.02
C ILE A 191 -11.75 3.37 13.59
N ALA A 192 -12.47 3.62 12.48
CA ALA A 192 -12.61 4.95 11.91
C ALA A 192 -14.09 5.29 11.69
N THR A 193 -14.44 6.57 11.81
CA THR A 193 -15.80 7.08 11.67
C THR A 193 -15.83 8.48 11.07
N ARG A 194 -17.01 8.89 10.61
CA ARG A 194 -17.33 10.27 10.23
C ARG A 194 -18.13 10.99 11.31
N ASP A 195 -18.61 10.26 12.32
CA ASP A 195 -19.38 10.83 13.42
C ASP A 195 -18.47 11.42 14.49
N SER A 196 -18.47 12.74 14.60
CA SER A 196 -17.65 13.45 15.59
C SER A 196 -17.99 13.06 17.04
N SER A 197 -19.21 12.60 17.31
CA SER A 197 -19.61 12.14 18.64
C SER A 197 -18.93 10.83 19.05
N MET A 198 -18.51 10.01 18.07
CA MET A 198 -17.79 8.75 18.31
C MET A 198 -16.29 8.93 18.55
N ILE A 199 -15.70 10.07 18.20
CA ILE A 199 -14.25 10.30 18.36
C ILE A 199 -13.82 10.20 19.82
N ASN A 200 -14.66 10.68 20.74
CA ASN A 200 -14.46 10.59 22.19
C ASN A 200 -15.55 9.79 22.90
N GLY A 201 -16.34 9.04 22.16
CA GLY A 201 -17.59 8.54 22.61
C GLY A 201 -17.69 7.03 22.75
N SER A 202 -18.91 6.62 22.96
CA SER A 202 -19.28 5.23 23.15
C SER A 202 -19.57 4.55 21.81
N PHE A 203 -19.00 3.37 21.63
CA PHE A 203 -19.40 2.43 20.55
C PHE A 203 -20.68 1.65 20.87
N ARG A 204 -21.32 1.95 22.00
CA ARG A 204 -22.50 1.21 22.47
C ARG A 204 -23.68 1.35 21.50
N GLY A 205 -24.16 0.20 21.03
CA GLY A 205 -25.29 0.14 20.10
C GLY A 205 -24.96 0.54 18.65
N LYS A 206 -23.69 0.90 18.36
CA LYS A 206 -23.25 1.32 17.04
C LYS A 206 -23.02 0.13 16.11
N THR A 207 -23.19 0.37 14.81
CA THR A 207 -22.92 -0.61 13.76
C THR A 207 -21.50 -0.41 13.22
N LEU A 208 -20.69 -1.46 13.30
CA LEU A 208 -19.33 -1.53 12.72
C LEU A 208 -19.37 -2.34 11.44
N ALA A 209 -18.85 -1.80 10.33
CA ALA A 209 -18.55 -2.61 9.15
C ALA A 209 -17.04 -2.93 9.12
N MET A 210 -16.69 -4.15 8.68
CA MET A 210 -15.31 -4.62 8.64
C MET A 210 -15.07 -5.57 7.47
N PRO A 211 -13.83 -5.69 6.97
CA PRO A 211 -13.47 -6.72 6.01
C PRO A 211 -13.74 -8.13 6.58
N SER A 212 -14.17 -9.05 5.71
CA SER A 212 -14.41 -10.45 6.08
C SER A 212 -13.11 -11.27 6.04
N THR A 213 -12.05 -10.78 6.72
CA THR A 213 -10.75 -11.43 6.80
C THR A 213 -10.47 -11.95 8.20
N THR A 214 -9.60 -12.96 8.32
CA THR A 214 -9.14 -13.51 9.60
C THR A 214 -8.44 -12.43 10.44
N GLU A 215 -7.65 -11.56 9.80
CA GLU A 215 -6.94 -10.48 10.44
C GLU A 215 -7.88 -9.43 11.06
N ALA A 216 -8.90 -9.00 10.31
CA ALA A 216 -9.90 -8.05 10.80
C ALA A 216 -10.69 -8.64 11.99
N MET A 217 -11.00 -9.95 11.93
CA MET A 217 -11.63 -10.66 13.05
C MET A 217 -10.73 -10.74 14.28
N ALA A 218 -9.46 -11.06 14.09
CA ALA A 218 -8.48 -11.10 15.18
C ALA A 218 -8.30 -9.71 15.81
N ALA A 219 -8.23 -8.66 14.99
CA ALA A 219 -8.15 -7.28 15.46
C ALA A 219 -9.35 -6.86 16.29
N LEU A 220 -10.57 -7.16 15.86
CA LEU A 220 -11.78 -6.89 16.68
C LEU A 220 -11.78 -7.67 17.98
N ASN A 221 -11.39 -8.94 17.94
CA ASN A 221 -11.36 -9.82 19.10
C ASN A 221 -10.24 -9.46 20.10
N SER A 222 -9.25 -8.67 19.69
CA SER A 222 -8.20 -8.16 20.61
C SER A 222 -8.77 -7.21 21.67
N ASP A 223 -9.96 -6.62 21.41
CA ASP A 223 -10.70 -5.81 22.41
C ASP A 223 -12.12 -6.33 22.64
N PRO A 224 -12.29 -7.35 23.50
CA PRO A 224 -13.61 -7.93 23.79
C PRO A 224 -14.58 -6.93 24.43
N ARG A 225 -14.07 -5.90 25.15
CA ARG A 225 -14.92 -4.87 25.76
C ARG A 225 -15.57 -3.98 24.71
N LEU A 226 -14.81 -3.66 23.67
CA LEU A 226 -15.32 -2.91 22.52
C LEU A 226 -16.31 -3.77 21.74
N ALA A 227 -15.93 -5.01 21.36
CA ALA A 227 -16.78 -5.93 20.63
C ALA A 227 -18.13 -6.14 21.32
N GLY A 228 -18.14 -6.31 22.65
CA GLY A 228 -19.36 -6.49 23.45
C GLY A 228 -20.25 -5.24 23.59
N ARG A 229 -19.78 -4.05 23.17
CA ARG A 229 -20.57 -2.81 23.19
C ARG A 229 -21.24 -2.51 21.86
N LEU A 230 -20.76 -3.09 20.76
CA LEU A 230 -21.33 -2.88 19.44
C LEU A 230 -22.76 -3.43 19.36
N GLY A 231 -23.64 -2.72 18.68
CA GLY A 231 -25.01 -3.18 18.42
C GLY A 231 -25.05 -4.17 17.26
N ASN A 232 -24.20 -3.99 16.26
CA ASN A 232 -24.09 -4.86 15.10
C ASN A 232 -22.70 -4.84 14.49
N VAL A 233 -22.29 -5.97 13.87
CA VAL A 233 -21.03 -6.09 13.11
C VAL A 233 -21.35 -6.66 11.73
N ILE A 234 -21.07 -5.88 10.69
CA ILE A 234 -21.28 -6.26 9.29
C ILE A 234 -19.92 -6.66 8.71
N ARG A 235 -19.83 -7.90 8.20
CA ARG A 235 -18.63 -8.42 7.53
C ARG A 235 -18.79 -8.31 6.03
N LEU A 236 -17.84 -7.67 5.36
CA LEU A 236 -17.91 -7.33 3.94
C LEU A 236 -16.83 -8.07 3.16
N VAL A 237 -17.26 -8.81 2.14
CA VAL A 237 -16.37 -9.60 1.27
C VAL A 237 -15.56 -8.70 0.33
N GLY A 238 -16.12 -7.56 -0.08
CA GLY A 238 -15.43 -6.56 -0.89
C GLY A 238 -14.36 -5.75 -0.14
N GLY A 239 -14.02 -6.17 1.09
CA GLY A 239 -12.88 -5.66 1.84
C GLY A 239 -13.01 -4.19 2.26
N THR A 240 -11.85 -3.55 2.39
CA THR A 240 -11.72 -2.15 2.84
C THR A 240 -12.52 -1.17 1.98
N ILE A 241 -12.49 -1.33 0.65
CA ILE A 241 -13.19 -0.44 -0.29
C ILE A 241 -14.71 -0.48 -0.03
N GLU A 242 -15.28 -1.66 0.19
CA GLU A 242 -16.69 -1.80 0.50
C GLU A 242 -17.03 -1.22 1.87
N CYS A 243 -16.16 -1.34 2.87
CA CYS A 243 -16.34 -0.72 4.18
C CYS A 243 -16.50 0.81 4.07
N PHE A 244 -15.66 1.47 3.30
CA PHE A 244 -15.78 2.92 3.06
C PHE A 244 -17.09 3.27 2.33
N SER A 245 -17.54 2.46 1.35
CA SER A 245 -18.83 2.64 0.69
C SER A 245 -20.00 2.57 1.69
N TYR A 246 -19.94 1.64 2.65
CA TYR A 246 -20.95 1.52 3.71
C TYR A 246 -20.93 2.72 4.66
N LEU A 247 -19.76 3.20 5.03
CA LEU A 247 -19.60 4.39 5.89
C LEU A 247 -20.14 5.65 5.22
N TYR A 248 -19.78 5.88 3.95
CA TYR A 248 -20.21 7.06 3.20
C TYR A 248 -21.73 7.04 2.90
N SER A 249 -22.31 5.87 2.71
CA SER A 249 -23.77 5.71 2.49
C SER A 249 -24.58 5.68 3.79
N GLY A 250 -23.95 5.78 4.96
CA GLY A 250 -24.62 5.76 6.26
C GLY A 250 -25.21 4.39 6.66
N ARG A 251 -24.73 3.31 6.02
CA ARG A 251 -25.14 1.93 6.36
C ARG A 251 -24.42 1.38 7.59
N CYS A 252 -23.39 2.04 8.06
CA CYS A 252 -22.71 1.78 9.33
C CYS A 252 -22.30 3.10 9.98
N ASP A 253 -22.03 3.07 11.27
CA ASP A 253 -21.56 4.23 12.05
C ASP A 253 -20.02 4.34 12.03
N ALA A 254 -19.34 3.20 11.93
CA ALA A 254 -17.89 3.11 11.92
C ALA A 254 -17.42 1.94 11.05
N ILE A 255 -16.14 1.96 10.70
CA ILE A 255 -15.46 0.87 9.99
C ILE A 255 -14.21 0.44 10.74
N LEU A 256 -13.87 -0.84 10.63
CA LEU A 256 -12.55 -1.37 10.95
C LEU A 256 -11.76 -1.38 9.65
N THR A 257 -10.59 -0.74 9.65
CA THR A 257 -9.78 -0.52 8.45
C THR A 257 -8.34 -0.21 8.82
N ASP A 258 -7.48 -0.15 7.82
CA ASP A 258 -6.12 0.32 7.96
C ASP A 258 -6.03 1.85 8.06
N SER A 259 -5.09 2.33 8.88
CA SER A 259 -4.87 3.78 9.07
C SER A 259 -4.49 4.50 7.77
N THR A 260 -3.74 3.84 6.90
CA THR A 260 -3.34 4.38 5.60
C THR A 260 -4.50 4.43 4.60
N ALA A 261 -5.47 3.51 4.70
CA ALA A 261 -6.71 3.61 3.92
C ALA A 261 -7.54 4.85 4.32
N VAL A 262 -7.56 5.19 5.61
CA VAL A 262 -8.18 6.46 6.07
C VAL A 262 -7.47 7.66 5.44
N MET A 263 -6.15 7.66 5.38
CA MET A 263 -5.38 8.73 4.72
C MET A 263 -5.73 8.83 3.25
N TYR A 264 -5.75 7.70 2.53
CA TYR A 264 -6.13 7.65 1.12
C TYR A 264 -7.50 8.30 0.87
N TYR A 265 -8.53 7.88 1.60
CA TYR A 265 -9.89 8.39 1.41
C TYR A 265 -10.08 9.86 1.86
N ASN A 266 -9.19 10.38 2.68
CA ASN A 266 -9.21 11.79 3.06
C ASN A 266 -8.50 12.69 2.03
N CYS A 267 -7.73 12.11 1.10
CA CYS A 267 -6.99 12.83 0.05
C CYS A 267 -7.66 12.74 -1.32
N HIS A 268 -8.48 11.72 -1.56
CA HIS A 268 -9.16 11.45 -2.82
C HIS A 268 -10.68 11.55 -2.69
#